data_6af29d3aefbe8dfa41bea64eed83556a
#
_entry.id   6af29d3aefbe8dfa41bea64eed83556a
#
_cell.length_a   1.000
_cell.length_b   1.000
_cell.length_c   1.000
_cell.angle_alpha   90.00
_cell.angle_beta   90.00
_cell.angle_gamma   90.00
#
_symmetry.space_group_name_H-M   'P 1'
#
loop_
_entity.id
_entity.type
_entity.pdbx_description
1 polymer ?
#
loop_
_entity_poly.entity_id
_entity_poly.type
_entity_poly.pdbx_seq_one_letter_code
_entity_poly.pdbx_strand_id
1 'polypeptide(L)'
;METIELKDFKGFREPVKFDLERKNMLVCGENGSGKTSLFKALVWLFYHDKMIQSETLPSVVNPIEIEAIARTVRNQYNNKRNNREFELKVDGDDYISYPTINYKAFFIDSSKITSCTHIHIQELIDITCWPITDFDSFMRDNRELIEVSVNDDLKKKYLESISVKISRDSPYIVAIEDNVRGLSAQDRLNLYFNEAKLHIISLSILIAMVELLSNDSNNVVVIDDVISSMDGANRVVFAKTILEDFKPNKYQTILLTHNVAFRNLFRHIVNTVNLGHKSEHWKYYTLYEINGIPRNYSLSEVKRISDLRQLFINSPSNGLTPEILGNTYRKHLEVLIHRIAELLMIGAKDDTKNLISVLSTTDYFYFNEQGKNVYSLIKDIESIVEYAKFTCIKPKIRKKIEQYKTRNIIMKSVINDSQLYQKLLLHPLSHISGQMVTYTSKELLMCLDLMENLEAAISKLEEPTDVTTL
;
A
#
# COMPACT_ATOMS: atom_id res chain seq x y z
N MET A 1 -11.67 -11.78 6.69
CA MET A 1 -12.73 -10.76 6.90
C MET A 1 -13.05 -10.11 5.56
N GLU A 2 -14.34 -9.99 5.23
CA GLU A 2 -14.81 -9.33 4.00
C GLU A 2 -15.26 -7.90 4.27
N THR A 3 -15.95 -7.67 5.38
CA THR A 3 -16.43 -6.33 5.76
C THR A 3 -16.25 -6.06 7.26
N ILE A 4 -16.07 -4.79 7.61
CA ILE A 4 -16.06 -4.31 9.00
C ILE A 4 -16.98 -3.09 9.08
N GLU A 5 -17.97 -3.12 9.98
CA GLU A 5 -18.90 -2.03 10.20
C GLU A 5 -18.82 -1.58 11.67
N LEU A 6 -18.67 -0.28 11.87
CA LEU A 6 -18.52 0.35 13.18
C LEU A 6 -19.54 1.46 13.35
N LYS A 7 -20.19 1.51 14.51
CA LYS A 7 -21.06 2.62 14.91
C LYS A 7 -20.99 2.81 16.43
N ASP A 8 -21.02 4.06 16.87
CA ASP A 8 -20.93 4.44 18.27
C ASP A 8 -19.70 3.88 19.03
N PHE A 9 -18.63 3.48 18.28
CA PHE A 9 -17.39 2.93 18.79
C PHE A 9 -16.29 4.00 18.86
N LYS A 10 -15.88 4.39 20.05
CA LYS A 10 -14.85 5.42 20.30
C LYS A 10 -15.03 6.67 19.43
N GLY A 11 -14.17 6.92 18.46
CA GLY A 11 -14.25 8.06 17.54
C GLY A 11 -15.37 7.95 16.50
N PHE A 12 -15.84 6.76 16.20
CA PHE A 12 -16.88 6.53 15.18
C PHE A 12 -18.28 6.72 15.79
N ARG A 13 -18.83 7.91 15.62
CA ARG A 13 -20.17 8.26 16.06
C ARG A 13 -21.25 7.77 15.08
N GLU A 14 -20.99 7.98 13.80
CA GLU A 14 -21.86 7.55 12.70
C GLU A 14 -21.39 6.21 12.14
N PRO A 15 -22.26 5.46 11.45
CA PRO A 15 -21.86 4.21 10.83
C PRO A 15 -20.75 4.40 9.81
N VAL A 16 -19.70 3.60 9.94
CA VAL A 16 -18.60 3.55 8.99
C VAL A 16 -18.37 2.10 8.60
N LYS A 17 -18.29 1.85 7.28
CA LYS A 17 -18.08 0.52 6.72
C LYS A 17 -16.79 0.46 5.92
N PHE A 18 -16.01 -0.58 6.16
CA PHE A 18 -14.84 -0.95 5.37
C PHE A 18 -15.15 -2.25 4.63
N ASP A 19 -15.03 -2.22 3.31
CA ASP A 19 -15.23 -3.38 2.43
C ASP A 19 -13.86 -3.92 2.02
N LEU A 20 -13.43 -5.00 2.65
CA LEU A 20 -12.11 -5.61 2.45
C LEU A 20 -12.10 -6.67 1.36
N GLU A 21 -13.23 -7.34 1.09
CA GLU A 21 -13.30 -8.46 0.13
C GLU A 21 -12.21 -9.54 0.38
N ARG A 22 -11.91 -9.85 1.63
CA ARG A 22 -10.79 -10.71 2.09
C ARG A 22 -9.39 -10.23 1.69
N LYS A 23 -9.26 -9.01 1.19
CA LYS A 23 -7.98 -8.40 0.81
C LYS A 23 -7.30 -7.74 2.00
N ASN A 24 -6.04 -7.42 1.83
CA ASN A 24 -5.31 -6.55 2.74
C ASN A 24 -5.88 -5.13 2.68
N MET A 25 -5.66 -4.36 3.73
CA MET A 25 -6.15 -2.99 3.81
C MET A 25 -5.06 -2.02 4.26
N LEU A 26 -4.92 -0.89 3.56
CA LEU A 26 -4.14 0.24 4.03
C LEU A 26 -5.06 1.43 4.26
N VAL A 27 -5.09 1.92 5.49
CA VAL A 27 -5.88 3.08 5.89
C VAL A 27 -4.95 4.24 6.21
N CYS A 28 -5.10 5.34 5.48
CA CYS A 28 -4.38 6.57 5.73
C CYS A 28 -5.35 7.63 6.24
N GLY A 29 -4.95 8.42 7.24
CA GLY A 29 -5.79 9.50 7.75
C GLY A 29 -5.03 10.40 8.70
N GLU A 30 -5.47 11.63 8.85
CA GLU A 30 -4.90 12.60 9.78
C GLU A 30 -4.98 12.11 11.24
N ASN A 31 -4.24 12.75 12.14
CA ASN A 31 -4.34 12.48 13.57
C ASN A 31 -5.76 12.86 14.05
N GLY A 32 -6.38 11.98 14.84
CA GLY A 32 -7.77 12.15 15.28
C GLY A 32 -8.82 11.56 14.32
N SER A 33 -8.48 11.19 13.08
CA SER A 33 -9.45 10.69 12.08
C SER A 33 -10.11 9.34 12.41
N GLY A 34 -9.73 8.66 13.49
CA GLY A 34 -10.34 7.39 13.89
C GLY A 34 -9.49 6.14 13.64
N LYS A 35 -8.24 6.24 13.15
CA LYS A 35 -7.34 5.08 12.94
C LYS A 35 -7.18 4.21 14.18
N THR A 36 -6.81 4.83 15.30
CA THR A 36 -6.66 4.12 16.59
C THR A 36 -7.99 3.56 17.10
N SER A 37 -9.13 4.19 16.76
CA SER A 37 -10.44 3.62 17.05
C SER A 37 -10.69 2.34 16.26
N LEU A 38 -10.32 2.30 14.97
CA LEU A 38 -10.38 1.10 14.14
C LEU A 38 -9.43 0.01 14.69
N PHE A 39 -8.19 0.38 15.05
CA PHE A 39 -7.25 -0.55 15.70
C PHE A 39 -7.87 -1.19 16.95
N LYS A 40 -8.42 -0.37 17.84
CA LYS A 40 -9.06 -0.86 19.09
C LYS A 40 -10.32 -1.70 18.81
N ALA A 41 -11.06 -1.41 17.75
CA ALA A 41 -12.20 -2.23 17.36
C ALA A 41 -11.78 -3.64 16.90
N LEU A 42 -10.67 -3.73 16.15
CA LEU A 42 -10.10 -5.02 15.78
C LEU A 42 -9.50 -5.77 16.96
N VAL A 43 -8.83 -5.08 17.90
CA VAL A 43 -8.39 -5.70 19.17
C VAL A 43 -9.59 -6.26 19.93
N TRP A 44 -10.67 -5.48 20.07
CA TRP A 44 -11.90 -5.93 20.73
C TRP A 44 -12.52 -7.14 20.02
N LEU A 45 -12.61 -7.12 18.71
CA LEU A 45 -13.13 -8.23 17.90
C LEU A 45 -12.47 -9.56 18.27
N PHE A 46 -11.15 -9.60 18.32
CA PHE A 46 -10.40 -10.84 18.51
C PHE A 46 -10.15 -11.24 19.95
N TYR A 47 -10.16 -10.29 20.90
CA TYR A 47 -9.65 -10.52 22.24
C TYR A 47 -10.54 -9.98 23.38
N HIS A 48 -11.81 -9.63 23.09
CA HIS A 48 -12.72 -9.10 24.13
C HIS A 48 -12.87 -10.05 25.33
N ASP A 49 -12.95 -11.36 25.12
CA ASP A 49 -13.05 -12.35 26.20
C ASP A 49 -11.80 -12.32 27.11
N LYS A 50 -10.61 -12.31 26.53
CA LYS A 50 -9.36 -12.22 27.29
C LYS A 50 -9.25 -10.89 28.04
N MET A 51 -9.69 -9.79 27.43
CA MET A 51 -9.70 -8.47 28.06
C MET A 51 -10.67 -8.41 29.24
N ILE A 52 -11.83 -9.03 29.14
CA ILE A 52 -12.79 -9.13 30.25
C ILE A 52 -12.21 -10.03 31.35
N GLN A 53 -11.60 -11.16 30.97
CA GLN A 53 -10.97 -12.07 31.95
C GLN A 53 -9.82 -11.40 32.70
N SER A 54 -9.00 -10.59 32.05
CA SER A 54 -7.88 -9.91 32.71
C SER A 54 -8.32 -8.89 33.76
N GLU A 55 -9.50 -8.30 33.60
CA GLU A 55 -10.10 -7.37 34.56
C GLU A 55 -10.94 -8.09 35.64
N THR A 56 -11.17 -9.40 35.49
CA THR A 56 -11.95 -10.19 36.42
C THR A 56 -11.02 -10.82 37.45
N LEU A 57 -11.19 -10.46 38.74
CA LEU A 57 -10.40 -11.07 39.81
C LEU A 57 -10.72 -12.57 39.91
N PRO A 58 -9.73 -13.43 40.19
CA PRO A 58 -9.93 -14.87 40.32
C PRO A 58 -10.94 -15.28 41.41
N SER A 59 -11.20 -14.38 42.35
CA SER A 59 -12.19 -14.57 43.44
C SER A 59 -13.64 -14.32 43.01
N VAL A 60 -13.87 -13.73 41.83
CA VAL A 60 -15.21 -13.39 41.36
C VAL A 60 -15.77 -14.60 40.59
N VAL A 61 -16.67 -15.33 41.21
CA VAL A 61 -17.33 -16.53 40.66
C VAL A 61 -18.79 -16.28 40.29
N ASN A 62 -19.35 -15.14 40.74
CA ASN A 62 -20.75 -14.81 40.53
C ASN A 62 -20.96 -14.31 39.10
N PRO A 63 -21.83 -14.97 38.28
CA PRO A 63 -22.13 -14.56 36.90
C PRO A 63 -22.60 -13.11 36.77
N ILE A 64 -23.33 -12.58 37.73
CA ILE A 64 -23.86 -11.20 37.75
C ILE A 64 -22.69 -10.19 37.84
N GLU A 65 -21.71 -10.49 38.69
CA GLU A 65 -20.52 -9.65 38.84
C GLU A 65 -19.62 -9.70 37.64
N ILE A 66 -19.46 -10.89 37.03
CA ILE A 66 -18.73 -11.05 35.77
C ILE A 66 -19.37 -10.23 34.66
N GLU A 67 -20.72 -10.27 34.51
CA GLU A 67 -21.42 -9.48 33.53
C GLU A 67 -21.33 -7.96 33.81
N ALA A 68 -21.32 -7.54 35.06
CA ALA A 68 -21.12 -6.15 35.44
C ALA A 68 -19.70 -5.65 35.05
N ILE A 69 -18.68 -6.48 35.24
CA ILE A 69 -17.29 -6.20 34.84
C ILE A 69 -17.23 -6.13 33.30
N ALA A 70 -17.79 -7.13 32.60
CA ALA A 70 -17.85 -7.15 31.16
C ALA A 70 -18.50 -5.90 30.57
N ARG A 71 -19.60 -5.45 31.16
CA ARG A 71 -20.28 -4.21 30.79
C ARG A 71 -19.40 -2.98 31.04
N THR A 72 -18.66 -2.95 32.13
CA THR A 72 -17.77 -1.84 32.45
C THR A 72 -16.61 -1.76 31.45
N VAL A 73 -15.99 -2.89 31.12
CA VAL A 73 -14.94 -2.97 30.10
C VAL A 73 -15.48 -2.55 28.73
N ARG A 74 -16.65 -3.06 28.33
CA ARG A 74 -17.32 -2.70 27.07
C ARG A 74 -17.61 -1.20 26.97
N ASN A 75 -18.10 -0.59 28.05
CA ASN A 75 -18.43 0.84 28.10
C ASN A 75 -17.22 1.76 27.81
N GLN A 76 -15.99 1.31 28.04
CA GLN A 76 -14.77 2.06 27.71
C GLN A 76 -14.60 2.29 26.19
N TYR A 77 -15.29 1.49 25.37
CA TYR A 77 -15.25 1.56 23.92
C TYR A 77 -16.43 2.31 23.31
N ASN A 78 -17.47 2.63 24.09
CA ASN A 78 -18.59 3.41 23.64
C ASN A 78 -18.18 4.83 23.24
N ASN A 79 -18.86 5.39 22.24
CA ASN A 79 -18.70 6.80 21.91
C ASN A 79 -19.23 7.69 23.06
N LYS A 80 -18.37 8.54 23.60
CA LYS A 80 -18.68 9.39 24.75
C LYS A 80 -19.80 10.42 24.50
N ARG A 81 -20.03 10.80 23.22
CA ARG A 81 -21.06 11.80 22.87
C ARG A 81 -22.47 11.20 22.82
N ASN A 82 -22.58 9.97 22.32
CA ASN A 82 -23.88 9.32 22.11
C ASN A 82 -24.35 8.53 23.33
N ASN A 83 -23.46 8.16 24.24
CA ASN A 83 -23.74 7.34 25.42
C ASN A 83 -24.59 6.08 25.11
N ARG A 84 -24.38 5.52 23.91
CA ARG A 84 -25.05 4.31 23.42
C ARG A 84 -24.05 3.17 23.40
N GLU A 85 -24.56 1.95 23.49
CA GLU A 85 -23.76 0.77 23.25
C GLU A 85 -23.30 0.74 21.78
N PHE A 86 -22.02 0.45 21.56
CA PHE A 86 -21.46 0.44 20.22
C PHE A 86 -21.93 -0.79 19.42
N GLU A 87 -21.94 -0.64 18.11
CA GLU A 87 -22.14 -1.72 17.15
C GLU A 87 -20.82 -2.01 16.43
N LEU A 88 -20.43 -3.28 16.45
CA LEU A 88 -19.29 -3.80 15.68
C LEU A 88 -19.76 -5.06 14.95
N LYS A 89 -19.80 -5.00 13.62
CA LYS A 89 -20.18 -6.12 12.77
C LYS A 89 -19.03 -6.47 11.83
N VAL A 90 -18.85 -7.77 11.62
CA VAL A 90 -17.88 -8.31 10.66
C VAL A 90 -18.59 -9.32 9.78
N ASP A 91 -18.48 -9.12 8.45
CA ASP A 91 -19.12 -9.96 7.44
C ASP A 91 -20.65 -10.04 7.60
N GLY A 92 -21.26 -9.00 8.21
CA GLY A 92 -22.68 -8.88 8.50
C GLY A 92 -23.09 -9.40 9.88
N ASP A 93 -22.25 -10.16 10.56
CA ASP A 93 -22.50 -10.73 11.88
C ASP A 93 -22.01 -9.79 12.98
N ASP A 94 -22.67 -9.83 14.15
CA ASP A 94 -22.17 -9.17 15.36
C ASP A 94 -20.85 -9.79 15.81
N TYR A 95 -19.94 -8.97 16.37
CA TYR A 95 -18.60 -9.41 16.79
C TYR A 95 -18.62 -10.62 17.75
N ILE A 96 -19.68 -10.77 18.55
CA ILE A 96 -19.85 -11.93 19.48
C ILE A 96 -20.05 -13.23 18.70
N SER A 97 -20.73 -13.17 17.56
CA SER A 97 -21.06 -14.34 16.72
C SER A 97 -19.96 -14.64 15.70
N TYR A 98 -19.04 -13.71 15.46
CA TYR A 98 -18.00 -13.88 14.45
C TYR A 98 -16.99 -14.95 14.90
N PRO A 99 -16.66 -15.94 14.06
CA PRO A 99 -15.84 -17.10 14.45
C PRO A 99 -14.35 -16.77 14.56
N THR A 100 -13.97 -15.92 15.51
CA THR A 100 -12.60 -15.46 15.73
C THR A 100 -11.64 -16.60 16.09
N ILE A 101 -12.13 -17.72 16.63
CA ILE A 101 -11.33 -18.90 16.98
C ILE A 101 -10.59 -19.50 15.77
N ASN A 102 -11.08 -19.26 14.57
CA ASN A 102 -10.45 -19.75 13.34
C ASN A 102 -9.25 -18.90 12.89
N TYR A 103 -8.99 -17.79 13.57
CA TYR A 103 -7.96 -16.83 13.21
C TYR A 103 -6.91 -16.67 14.31
N LYS A 104 -5.67 -16.42 13.92
CA LYS A 104 -4.66 -15.84 14.80
C LYS A 104 -4.49 -14.37 14.45
N ALA A 105 -4.73 -13.50 15.40
CA ALA A 105 -4.60 -12.05 15.22
C ALA A 105 -3.40 -11.50 15.98
N PHE A 106 -2.66 -10.62 15.34
CA PHE A 106 -1.44 -9.99 15.86
C PHE A 106 -1.58 -8.46 15.77
N PHE A 107 -1.29 -7.78 16.85
CA PHE A 107 -1.45 -6.33 16.94
C PHE A 107 -0.11 -5.67 17.26
N ILE A 108 0.38 -4.86 16.32
CA ILE A 108 1.61 -4.09 16.47
C ILE A 108 1.23 -2.62 16.67
N ASP A 109 1.40 -2.13 17.88
CA ASP A 109 1.03 -0.78 18.32
C ASP A 109 2.28 0.08 18.45
N SER A 110 2.33 1.21 17.75
CA SER A 110 3.44 2.16 17.83
C SER A 110 3.68 2.67 19.25
N SER A 111 2.64 2.79 20.05
CA SER A 111 2.77 3.26 21.44
C SER A 111 3.60 2.32 22.33
N LYS A 112 3.68 1.05 21.97
CA LYS A 112 4.51 0.04 22.67
C LYS A 112 5.98 0.09 22.24
N ILE A 113 6.26 0.59 21.05
CA ILE A 113 7.61 0.63 20.45
C ILE A 113 8.39 1.86 20.91
N THR A 114 7.73 2.92 21.35
CA THR A 114 8.32 4.25 21.64
C THR A 114 9.17 4.33 22.91
N SER A 115 9.25 3.29 23.75
CA SER A 115 10.11 3.28 24.93
C SER A 115 11.56 3.03 24.53
N CYS A 116 12.35 4.10 24.47
CA CYS A 116 13.70 4.06 23.92
C CYS A 116 14.82 3.87 24.97
N THR A 117 14.52 3.67 26.24
CA THR A 117 15.54 3.47 27.28
C THR A 117 16.05 2.04 27.33
N HIS A 118 15.19 1.09 27.13
CA HIS A 118 15.46 -0.35 27.04
C HIS A 118 14.44 -1.01 26.11
N ILE A 119 14.74 -2.19 25.63
CA ILE A 119 13.80 -3.02 24.88
C ILE A 119 13.58 -4.30 25.67
N HIS A 120 12.44 -4.39 26.34
CA HIS A 120 11.93 -5.60 26.94
C HIS A 120 10.89 -6.21 26.02
N ILE A 121 11.09 -7.44 25.57
CA ILE A 121 10.21 -8.05 24.56
C ILE A 121 8.77 -8.14 25.08
N GLN A 122 8.60 -8.41 26.36
CA GLN A 122 7.27 -8.47 26.99
C GLN A 122 6.52 -7.13 26.96
N GLU A 123 7.24 -6.00 26.95
CA GLU A 123 6.64 -4.66 26.91
C GLU A 123 6.27 -4.23 25.48
N LEU A 124 6.86 -4.86 24.45
CA LEU A 124 6.55 -4.57 23.05
C LEU A 124 5.15 -5.04 22.63
N ILE A 125 4.56 -5.97 23.38
CA ILE A 125 3.25 -6.54 23.11
C ILE A 125 2.30 -6.33 24.29
N ASP A 126 1.02 -6.39 23.99
CA ASP A 126 0.00 -6.65 25.02
C ASP A 126 -0.32 -8.14 24.94
N ILE A 127 0.17 -8.91 25.92
CA ILE A 127 0.05 -10.38 25.93
C ILE A 127 -1.42 -10.81 25.85
N THR A 128 -2.35 -10.02 26.41
CA THR A 128 -3.79 -10.31 26.35
C THR A 128 -4.31 -10.24 24.90
N CYS A 129 -3.65 -9.46 24.06
CA CYS A 129 -4.02 -9.21 22.66
C CYS A 129 -3.12 -9.95 21.65
N TRP A 130 -2.45 -11.02 22.10
CA TRP A 130 -1.65 -11.89 21.25
C TRP A 130 -2.05 -13.36 21.47
N PRO A 131 -1.85 -14.24 20.46
CA PRO A 131 -2.20 -15.66 20.55
C PRO A 131 -1.12 -16.46 21.32
N ILE A 132 -0.71 -15.95 22.49
CA ILE A 132 0.29 -16.56 23.37
C ILE A 132 -0.42 -16.95 24.67
N THR A 133 -0.26 -18.21 25.08
CA THR A 133 -0.81 -18.71 26.34
C THR A 133 0.21 -18.68 27.48
N ASP A 134 1.47 -18.99 27.20
CA ASP A 134 2.60 -18.95 28.13
C ASP A 134 3.77 -18.25 27.43
N PHE A 135 3.99 -17.01 27.81
CA PHE A 135 5.03 -16.17 27.20
C PHE A 135 6.43 -16.65 27.53
N ASP A 136 6.67 -17.09 28.77
CA ASP A 136 7.98 -17.56 29.19
C ASP A 136 8.37 -18.87 28.50
N SER A 137 7.42 -19.79 28.33
CA SER A 137 7.64 -21.02 27.55
C SER A 137 7.93 -20.69 26.10
N PHE A 138 7.13 -19.83 25.47
CA PHE A 138 7.35 -19.39 24.09
C PHE A 138 8.74 -18.77 23.90
N MET A 139 9.17 -17.89 24.78
CA MET A 139 10.47 -17.23 24.67
C MET A 139 11.63 -18.20 24.90
N ARG A 140 11.53 -19.12 25.87
CA ARG A 140 12.57 -20.15 26.09
C ARG A 140 12.81 -21.00 24.85
N ASP A 141 11.73 -21.37 24.16
CA ASP A 141 11.81 -22.25 23.00
C ASP A 141 12.24 -21.51 21.71
N ASN A 142 11.92 -20.23 21.58
CA ASN A 142 12.05 -19.50 20.32
C ASN A 142 13.05 -18.33 20.35
N ARG A 143 13.60 -17.96 21.51
CA ARG A 143 14.49 -16.81 21.68
C ARG A 143 15.65 -16.77 20.65
N GLU A 144 16.32 -17.90 20.46
CA GLU A 144 17.47 -17.99 19.54
C GLU A 144 17.04 -17.84 18.08
N LEU A 145 15.87 -18.35 17.72
CA LEU A 145 15.31 -18.19 16.37
C LEU A 145 14.96 -16.73 16.11
N ILE A 146 14.34 -16.05 17.07
CA ILE A 146 14.04 -14.62 16.99
C ILE A 146 15.33 -13.83 16.83
N GLU A 147 16.35 -14.09 17.65
CA GLU A 147 17.65 -13.41 17.61
C GLU A 147 18.32 -13.57 16.24
N VAL A 148 18.34 -14.78 15.68
CA VAL A 148 18.91 -15.06 14.35
C VAL A 148 18.14 -14.33 13.26
N SER A 149 16.80 -14.40 13.27
CA SER A 149 15.94 -13.73 12.28
C SER A 149 16.15 -12.22 12.29
N VAL A 150 16.14 -11.61 13.47
CA VAL A 150 16.36 -10.16 13.62
C VAL A 150 17.73 -9.73 13.12
N ASN A 151 18.79 -10.46 13.48
CA ASN A 151 20.16 -10.15 13.05
C ASN A 151 20.32 -10.29 11.53
N ASP A 152 19.65 -11.27 10.93
CA ASP A 152 19.63 -11.44 9.48
C ASP A 152 18.92 -10.26 8.79
N ASP A 153 17.79 -9.81 9.30
CA ASP A 153 17.05 -8.66 8.78
C ASP A 153 17.84 -7.36 8.91
N LEU A 154 18.42 -7.09 10.07
CA LEU A 154 19.25 -5.91 10.30
C LEU A 154 20.41 -5.86 9.31
N LYS A 155 21.09 -6.98 9.08
CA LYS A 155 22.23 -7.07 8.18
C LYS A 155 21.84 -7.02 6.70
N LYS A 156 20.83 -7.79 6.29
CA LYS A 156 20.52 -8.01 4.85
C LYS A 156 19.51 -7.01 4.31
N LYS A 157 18.47 -6.68 5.09
CA LYS A 157 17.39 -5.77 4.66
C LYS A 157 17.73 -4.32 5.00
N TYR A 158 18.12 -4.04 6.25
CA TYR A 158 18.38 -2.69 6.74
C TYR A 158 19.84 -2.22 6.56
N LEU A 159 20.77 -3.11 6.19
CA LEU A 159 22.18 -2.83 5.97
C LEU A 159 22.85 -2.19 7.22
N GLU A 160 22.41 -2.59 8.40
CA GLU A 160 22.94 -2.09 9.66
C GLU A 160 24.14 -2.94 10.13
N SER A 161 25.11 -2.28 10.78
CA SER A 161 26.30 -2.93 11.36
C SER A 161 26.10 -3.40 12.81
N ILE A 162 24.88 -3.30 13.31
CA ILE A 162 24.51 -3.69 14.66
C ILE A 162 23.97 -5.11 14.69
N SER A 163 24.08 -5.75 15.85
CA SER A 163 23.46 -7.04 16.15
C SER A 163 22.77 -6.99 17.50
N VAL A 164 21.79 -7.87 17.69
CA VAL A 164 21.04 -7.98 18.93
C VAL A 164 21.28 -9.32 19.62
N LYS A 165 21.26 -9.31 20.95
CA LYS A 165 21.23 -10.49 21.81
C LYS A 165 20.08 -10.36 22.77
N ILE A 166 19.33 -11.43 23.01
CA ILE A 166 18.21 -11.47 23.91
C ILE A 166 18.62 -12.24 25.17
N SER A 167 18.35 -11.68 26.36
CA SER A 167 18.62 -12.36 27.64
C SER A 167 17.92 -13.71 27.72
N ARG A 168 18.49 -14.65 28.49
CA ARG A 168 17.94 -16.02 28.63
C ARG A 168 16.68 -16.06 29.49
N ASP A 169 16.60 -15.17 30.44
CA ASP A 169 15.55 -15.15 31.45
C ASP A 169 14.69 -13.89 31.36
N SER A 170 13.45 -13.99 31.83
CA SER A 170 12.54 -12.85 31.97
C SER A 170 13.24 -11.73 32.81
N PRO A 171 13.11 -10.46 32.37
CA PRO A 171 12.15 -9.91 31.40
C PRO A 171 12.56 -9.93 29.89
N TYR A 172 13.47 -10.77 29.45
CA TYR A 172 13.94 -10.89 28.05
C TYR A 172 14.39 -9.56 27.45
N ILE A 173 15.48 -9.03 28.04
CA ILE A 173 16.06 -7.75 27.64
C ILE A 173 16.89 -7.92 26.37
N VAL A 174 16.77 -6.94 25.48
CA VAL A 174 17.55 -6.88 24.24
C VAL A 174 18.81 -6.06 24.46
N ALA A 175 19.97 -6.69 24.33
CA ALA A 175 21.26 -6.02 24.24
C ALA A 175 21.60 -5.74 22.78
N ILE A 176 22.06 -4.54 22.46
CA ILE A 176 22.46 -4.13 21.10
C ILE A 176 23.98 -4.00 21.08
N GLU A 177 24.61 -4.70 20.12
CA GLU A 177 26.05 -4.65 19.89
C GLU A 177 26.33 -3.89 18.56
N ASP A 178 27.13 -2.84 18.62
CA ASP A 178 27.66 -2.13 17.44
C ASP A 178 29.10 -2.54 17.23
N ASN A 179 29.33 -3.43 16.29
CA ASN A 179 30.65 -3.98 16.02
C ASN A 179 31.64 -2.94 15.45
N VAL A 180 31.14 -1.88 14.80
CA VAL A 180 31.98 -0.81 14.24
C VAL A 180 32.48 0.12 15.34
N ARG A 181 31.64 0.42 16.32
CA ARG A 181 31.97 1.32 17.45
C ARG A 181 32.56 0.58 18.65
N GLY A 182 32.53 -0.76 18.65
CA GLY A 182 32.93 -1.57 19.81
C GLY A 182 32.03 -1.34 21.03
N LEU A 183 30.75 -1.03 20.84
CA LEU A 183 29.79 -0.68 21.86
C LEU A 183 28.82 -1.83 22.07
N SER A 184 28.54 -2.17 23.34
CA SER A 184 27.44 -3.04 23.73
C SER A 184 26.61 -2.35 24.80
N ALA A 185 25.31 -2.25 24.59
CA ALA A 185 24.38 -1.60 25.53
C ALA A 185 23.05 -2.38 25.61
N GLN A 186 22.48 -2.47 26.79
CA GLN A 186 21.17 -3.06 27.08
C GLN A 186 20.24 -2.09 27.83
N ASP A 187 20.81 -1.02 28.39
CA ASP A 187 20.10 0.01 29.13
C ASP A 187 20.50 1.39 28.60
N ARG A 188 19.62 2.37 28.77
CA ARG A 188 19.79 3.74 28.25
C ARG A 188 20.11 3.76 26.76
N LEU A 189 19.45 2.89 25.99
CA LEU A 189 19.71 2.70 24.56
C LEU A 189 19.59 4.00 23.77
N ASN A 190 18.69 4.90 24.18
CA ASN A 190 18.50 6.23 23.57
C ASN A 190 19.72 7.16 23.66
N LEU A 191 20.70 6.86 24.53
CA LEU A 191 21.96 7.62 24.60
C LEU A 191 22.95 7.19 23.50
N TYR A 192 22.82 5.98 22.97
CA TYR A 192 23.77 5.37 22.06
C TYR A 192 23.22 5.17 20.65
N PHE A 193 21.92 4.96 20.52
CA PHE A 193 21.24 4.66 19.29
C PHE A 193 20.10 5.66 19.04
N ASN A 194 19.90 6.03 17.79
CA ASN A 194 18.77 6.87 17.41
C ASN A 194 17.45 6.10 17.47
N GLU A 195 16.36 6.84 17.59
CA GLU A 195 15.01 6.29 17.72
C GLU A 195 14.63 5.37 16.56
N ALA A 196 15.02 5.73 15.33
CA ALA A 196 14.71 4.92 14.13
C ALA A 196 15.34 3.51 14.21
N LYS A 197 16.58 3.38 14.69
CA LYS A 197 17.23 2.07 14.88
C LYS A 197 16.52 1.23 15.93
N LEU A 198 16.15 1.84 17.05
CA LEU A 198 15.43 1.15 18.14
C LEU A 198 14.06 0.67 17.65
N HIS A 199 13.35 1.48 16.86
CA HIS A 199 12.09 1.10 16.23
C HIS A 199 12.24 -0.06 15.24
N ILE A 200 13.29 -0.03 14.39
CA ILE A 200 13.57 -1.12 13.43
C ILE A 200 13.82 -2.43 14.19
N ILE A 201 14.65 -2.41 15.24
CA ILE A 201 14.92 -3.59 16.06
C ILE A 201 13.62 -4.14 16.67
N SER A 202 12.84 -3.28 17.31
CA SER A 202 11.58 -3.68 17.93
C SER A 202 10.59 -4.27 16.93
N LEU A 203 10.49 -3.67 15.75
CA LEU A 203 9.62 -4.18 14.66
C LEU A 203 10.11 -5.51 14.10
N SER A 204 11.42 -5.68 13.90
CA SER A 204 11.98 -6.95 13.42
C SER A 204 11.73 -8.07 14.43
N ILE A 205 11.82 -7.79 15.75
CA ILE A 205 11.47 -8.74 16.80
C ILE A 205 9.98 -9.14 16.70
N LEU A 206 9.09 -8.14 16.58
CA LEU A 206 7.66 -8.40 16.49
C LEU A 206 7.28 -9.19 15.24
N ILE A 207 7.88 -8.88 14.08
CA ILE A 207 7.67 -9.62 12.83
C ILE A 207 8.15 -11.07 12.97
N ALA A 208 9.33 -11.32 13.53
CA ALA A 208 9.84 -12.67 13.77
C ALA A 208 8.92 -13.45 14.73
N MET A 209 8.38 -12.82 15.76
CA MET A 209 7.40 -13.45 16.66
C MET A 209 6.08 -13.80 15.93
N VAL A 210 5.58 -12.91 15.06
CA VAL A 210 4.39 -13.17 14.24
C VAL A 210 4.61 -14.39 13.36
N GLU A 211 5.75 -14.50 12.69
CA GLU A 211 6.08 -15.63 11.83
C GLU A 211 6.10 -16.98 12.58
N LEU A 212 6.72 -17.01 13.76
CA LEU A 212 6.81 -18.20 14.61
C LEU A 212 5.45 -18.63 15.21
N LEU A 213 4.58 -17.66 15.49
CA LEU A 213 3.27 -17.94 16.08
C LEU A 213 2.17 -18.19 15.05
N SER A 214 2.39 -17.83 13.78
CA SER A 214 1.35 -17.88 12.75
C SER A 214 1.02 -19.31 12.32
N ASN A 215 -0.22 -19.51 11.88
CA ASN A 215 -0.66 -20.74 11.20
C ASN A 215 -0.30 -20.69 9.71
N ASP A 216 -0.55 -21.78 8.98
CA ASP A 216 -0.38 -21.82 7.52
C ASP A 216 -1.38 -20.90 6.79
N SER A 217 -2.51 -20.60 7.41
CA SER A 217 -3.54 -19.70 6.86
C SER A 217 -4.32 -19.00 8.00
N ASN A 218 -5.17 -18.05 7.62
CA ASN A 218 -6.07 -17.33 8.52
C ASN A 218 -5.36 -16.52 9.63
N ASN A 219 -4.27 -15.89 9.27
CA ASN A 219 -3.62 -14.94 10.19
C ASN A 219 -4.05 -13.51 9.84
N VAL A 220 -4.27 -12.70 10.87
CA VAL A 220 -4.57 -11.27 10.74
C VAL A 220 -3.47 -10.48 11.41
N VAL A 221 -2.84 -9.55 10.69
CA VAL A 221 -1.81 -8.67 11.24
C VAL A 221 -2.29 -7.23 11.13
N VAL A 222 -2.40 -6.56 12.27
CA VAL A 222 -2.82 -5.15 12.33
C VAL A 222 -1.67 -4.31 12.84
N ILE A 223 -1.25 -3.33 12.07
CA ILE A 223 -0.09 -2.47 12.37
C ILE A 223 -0.57 -1.02 12.43
N ASP A 224 -0.41 -0.36 13.60
CA ASP A 224 -0.82 1.03 13.81
C ASP A 224 0.40 1.95 13.86
N ASP A 225 0.57 2.72 12.79
CA ASP A 225 1.40 3.93 12.64
C ASP A 225 2.87 3.84 13.12
N VAL A 226 3.51 2.71 12.86
CA VAL A 226 4.88 2.41 13.32
C VAL A 226 6.01 3.13 12.58
N ILE A 227 5.70 3.92 11.55
CA ILE A 227 6.69 4.52 10.63
C ILE A 227 7.09 5.97 10.97
N SER A 228 6.55 6.53 12.04
CA SER A 228 6.68 7.96 12.36
C SER A 228 8.13 8.42 12.51
N SER A 229 8.98 7.62 13.13
CA SER A 229 10.42 7.92 13.36
C SER A 229 11.34 7.45 12.22
N MET A 230 10.81 6.75 11.19
CA MET A 230 11.63 6.22 10.10
C MET A 230 11.92 7.27 9.04
N ASP A 231 13.16 7.30 8.55
CA ASP A 231 13.54 8.04 7.36
C ASP A 231 13.03 7.37 6.07
N GLY A 232 13.24 8.03 4.91
CA GLY A 232 12.73 7.55 3.62
C GLY A 232 13.27 6.18 3.23
N ALA A 233 14.53 5.89 3.49
CA ALA A 233 15.17 4.61 3.15
C ALA A 233 14.58 3.48 3.99
N ASN A 234 14.49 3.68 5.29
CA ASN A 234 13.92 2.70 6.21
C ASN A 234 12.43 2.42 5.95
N ARG A 235 11.65 3.45 5.51
CA ARG A 235 10.27 3.25 5.07
C ARG A 235 10.15 2.35 3.84
N VAL A 236 11.08 2.46 2.88
CA VAL A 236 11.13 1.56 1.71
C VAL A 236 11.41 0.13 2.15
N VAL A 237 12.41 -0.06 3.03
CA VAL A 237 12.76 -1.38 3.54
C VAL A 237 11.59 -1.98 4.31
N PHE A 238 10.99 -1.24 5.23
CA PHE A 238 9.82 -1.68 6.00
C PHE A 238 8.64 -2.08 5.10
N ALA A 239 8.32 -1.27 4.08
CA ALA A 239 7.26 -1.60 3.13
C ALA A 239 7.53 -2.92 2.39
N LYS A 240 8.79 -3.14 1.96
CA LYS A 240 9.20 -4.39 1.32
C LYS A 240 9.12 -5.57 2.28
N THR A 241 9.62 -5.43 3.51
CA THR A 241 9.57 -6.46 4.56
C THR A 241 8.12 -6.91 4.80
N ILE A 242 7.16 -5.97 4.96
CA ILE A 242 5.75 -6.32 5.13
C ILE A 242 5.21 -7.11 3.92
N LEU A 243 5.60 -6.75 2.70
CA LEU A 243 5.16 -7.45 1.49
C LEU A 243 5.86 -8.80 1.29
N GLU A 244 7.08 -8.96 1.78
CA GLU A 244 7.83 -10.21 1.71
C GLU A 244 7.36 -11.22 2.75
N ASP A 245 7.16 -10.79 3.99
CA ASP A 245 6.91 -11.67 5.12
C ASP A 245 5.39 -11.97 5.27
N PHE A 246 4.50 -11.00 4.98
CA PHE A 246 3.05 -11.18 5.13
C PHE A 246 2.34 -11.46 3.80
N LYS A 247 2.58 -12.62 3.20
CA LYS A 247 1.97 -13.04 1.94
C LYS A 247 0.44 -13.12 2.01
N PRO A 248 -0.30 -12.71 0.94
CA PRO A 248 -1.77 -12.65 0.93
C PRO A 248 -2.48 -13.99 1.13
N ASN A 249 -1.82 -15.10 0.78
CA ASN A 249 -2.36 -16.44 0.97
C ASN A 249 -2.29 -16.94 2.42
N LYS A 250 -1.44 -16.35 3.24
CA LYS A 250 -1.23 -16.70 4.65
C LYS A 250 -1.78 -15.65 5.60
N TYR A 251 -1.71 -14.38 5.22
CA TYR A 251 -2.07 -13.26 6.08
C TYR A 251 -3.09 -12.33 5.42
N GLN A 252 -3.99 -11.78 6.23
CA GLN A 252 -4.73 -10.56 5.94
C GLN A 252 -4.10 -9.42 6.75
N THR A 253 -3.44 -8.49 6.07
CA THR A 253 -2.67 -7.41 6.68
C THR A 253 -3.48 -6.11 6.65
N ILE A 254 -3.56 -5.43 7.80
CA ILE A 254 -4.21 -4.13 7.96
C ILE A 254 -3.17 -3.13 8.43
N LEU A 255 -2.82 -2.17 7.58
CA LEU A 255 -1.87 -1.10 7.88
C LEU A 255 -2.62 0.20 8.13
N LEU A 256 -2.36 0.84 9.26
CA LEU A 256 -2.88 2.16 9.60
C LEU A 256 -1.72 3.16 9.61
N THR A 257 -1.89 4.32 9.00
CA THR A 257 -0.85 5.36 8.98
C THR A 257 -1.43 6.76 8.83
N HIS A 258 -0.76 7.76 9.39
CA HIS A 258 -1.07 9.16 9.11
C HIS A 258 -0.22 9.72 7.94
N ASN A 259 0.77 8.97 7.46
CA ASN A 259 1.75 9.47 6.49
C ASN A 259 1.30 9.19 5.04
N VAL A 260 0.83 10.23 4.36
CA VAL A 260 0.38 10.16 2.96
C VAL A 260 1.52 9.76 2.01
N ALA A 261 2.75 10.23 2.27
CA ALA A 261 3.90 9.88 1.43
C ALA A 261 4.23 8.39 1.53
N PHE A 262 4.14 7.80 2.73
CA PHE A 262 4.31 6.35 2.90
C PHE A 262 3.20 5.55 2.20
N ARG A 263 1.94 5.97 2.30
CA ARG A 263 0.84 5.33 1.56
C ARG A 263 1.12 5.30 0.06
N ASN A 264 1.57 6.42 -0.51
CA ASN A 264 1.87 6.51 -1.94
C ASN A 264 3.09 5.64 -2.31
N LEU A 265 4.15 5.64 -1.48
CA LEU A 265 5.31 4.77 -1.63
C LEU A 265 4.89 3.29 -1.58
N PHE A 266 4.10 2.89 -0.60
CA PHE A 266 3.62 1.52 -0.44
C PHE A 266 2.83 1.04 -1.67
N ARG A 267 1.87 1.86 -2.15
CA ARG A 267 1.13 1.59 -3.40
C ARG A 267 2.06 1.44 -4.59
N HIS A 268 3.06 2.31 -4.71
CA HIS A 268 4.04 2.22 -5.79
C HIS A 268 4.81 0.90 -5.73
N ILE A 269 5.29 0.49 -4.56
CA ILE A 269 6.01 -0.78 -4.39
C ILE A 269 5.12 -1.98 -4.73
N VAL A 270 3.87 -2.01 -4.26
CA VAL A 270 2.90 -3.07 -4.59
C VAL A 270 2.68 -3.20 -6.10
N ASN A 271 2.68 -2.09 -6.83
CA ASN A 271 2.41 -2.07 -8.27
C ASN A 271 3.65 -2.36 -9.12
N THR A 272 4.86 -2.08 -8.63
CA THR A 272 6.08 -2.11 -9.44
C THR A 272 7.05 -3.22 -9.05
N VAL A 273 7.01 -3.68 -7.80
CA VAL A 273 7.95 -4.68 -7.29
C VAL A 273 7.22 -6.01 -7.09
N ASN A 274 7.71 -7.06 -7.76
CA ASN A 274 7.10 -8.39 -7.63
C ASN A 274 7.52 -9.08 -6.33
N LEU A 275 6.86 -8.76 -5.24
CA LEU A 275 7.05 -9.37 -3.90
C LEU A 275 5.91 -10.34 -3.53
N GLY A 276 5.19 -10.89 -4.51
CA GLY A 276 4.06 -11.79 -4.27
C GLY A 276 2.74 -11.06 -3.96
N HIS A 277 2.74 -9.75 -3.98
CA HIS A 277 1.55 -8.91 -3.88
C HIS A 277 1.23 -8.28 -5.23
N LYS A 278 -0.06 -8.04 -5.47
CA LYS A 278 -0.58 -7.29 -6.62
C LYS A 278 -1.55 -6.23 -6.11
N SER A 279 -1.83 -5.24 -6.93
CA SER A 279 -2.82 -4.19 -6.63
C SER A 279 -4.17 -4.77 -6.19
N GLU A 280 -4.62 -5.86 -6.82
CA GLU A 280 -5.86 -6.56 -6.50
C GLU A 280 -5.93 -7.18 -5.10
N HIS A 281 -4.76 -7.37 -4.44
CA HIS A 281 -4.69 -7.91 -3.07
C HIS A 281 -4.88 -6.83 -2.00
N TRP A 282 -5.01 -5.56 -2.36
CA TRP A 282 -5.07 -4.45 -1.43
C TRP A 282 -6.28 -3.56 -1.63
N LYS A 283 -6.88 -3.14 -0.53
CA LYS A 283 -7.86 -2.04 -0.46
C LYS A 283 -7.21 -0.84 0.22
N TYR A 284 -7.46 0.34 -0.31
CA TYR A 284 -6.92 1.59 0.20
C TYR A 284 -8.03 2.51 0.66
N TYR A 285 -7.96 2.96 1.89
CA TYR A 285 -8.92 3.89 2.46
C TYR A 285 -8.24 5.16 2.94
N THR A 286 -8.95 6.26 2.85
CA THR A 286 -8.58 7.51 3.50
C THR A 286 -9.65 7.86 4.53
N LEU A 287 -9.23 8.09 5.77
CA LEU A 287 -10.09 8.57 6.83
C LEU A 287 -9.94 10.09 6.95
N TYR A 288 -11.06 10.78 6.89
CA TYR A 288 -11.18 12.21 7.15
C TYR A 288 -12.14 12.47 8.29
N GLU A 289 -11.87 13.52 9.06
CA GLU A 289 -12.82 14.04 10.03
C GLU A 289 -13.49 15.28 9.43
N ILE A 290 -14.81 15.21 9.25
CA ILE A 290 -15.62 16.34 8.77
C ILE A 290 -16.62 16.69 9.87
N ASN A 291 -16.51 17.90 10.43
CA ASN A 291 -17.34 18.38 11.54
C ASN A 291 -17.31 17.44 12.78
N GLY A 292 -16.15 16.86 13.09
CA GLY A 292 -15.99 15.94 14.20
C GLY A 292 -16.57 14.54 13.94
N ILE A 293 -16.83 14.17 12.69
CA ILE A 293 -17.37 12.87 12.28
C ILE A 293 -16.35 12.21 11.33
N PRO A 294 -15.73 11.09 11.72
CA PRO A 294 -14.87 10.32 10.84
C PRO A 294 -15.66 9.76 9.65
N ARG A 295 -15.11 9.92 8.46
CA ARG A 295 -15.62 9.37 7.20
C ARG A 295 -14.50 8.63 6.49
N ASN A 296 -14.81 7.48 5.93
CA ASN A 296 -13.86 6.75 5.09
C ASN A 296 -14.19 6.91 3.61
N TYR A 297 -13.15 7.07 2.83
CA TYR A 297 -13.24 7.08 1.38
C TYR A 297 -12.35 5.97 0.83
N SER A 298 -12.93 5.06 0.08
CA SER A 298 -12.15 4.10 -0.69
C SER A 298 -11.40 4.88 -1.77
N LEU A 299 -10.08 4.74 -1.78
CA LEU A 299 -9.29 5.14 -2.94
C LEU A 299 -9.51 4.06 -3.99
N SER A 300 -10.47 4.31 -4.88
CA SER A 300 -10.60 3.46 -6.06
C SER A 300 -9.25 3.39 -6.77
N GLU A 301 -8.87 2.21 -7.22
CA GLU A 301 -7.81 2.05 -8.21
C GLU A 301 -8.06 3.02 -9.37
N VAL A 302 -6.99 3.37 -10.09
CA VAL A 302 -7.13 4.13 -11.34
C VAL A 302 -8.20 3.42 -12.14
N LYS A 303 -9.36 4.07 -12.26
CA LYS A 303 -10.51 3.46 -12.94
C LYS A 303 -10.06 3.10 -14.35
N ARG A 304 -10.34 1.88 -14.79
CA ARG A 304 -10.11 1.51 -16.19
C ARG A 304 -10.90 2.46 -17.09
N ILE A 305 -10.46 2.66 -18.32
CA ILE A 305 -11.18 3.54 -19.27
C ILE A 305 -12.62 3.05 -19.46
N SER A 306 -12.84 1.73 -19.43
CA SER A 306 -14.18 1.14 -19.40
C SER A 306 -15.05 1.69 -18.27
N ASP A 307 -14.48 1.88 -17.06
CA ASP A 307 -15.19 2.41 -15.90
C ASP A 307 -15.48 3.91 -16.07
N LEU A 308 -14.55 4.65 -16.69
CA LEU A 308 -14.76 6.06 -17.04
C LEU A 308 -15.88 6.22 -18.07
N ARG A 309 -15.97 5.29 -19.04
CA ARG A 309 -17.06 5.26 -20.02
C ARG A 309 -18.41 4.95 -19.36
N GLN A 310 -18.46 4.01 -18.40
CA GLN A 310 -19.65 3.74 -17.61
C GLN A 310 -20.04 4.94 -16.72
N LEU A 311 -19.08 5.63 -16.12
CA LEU A 311 -19.32 6.86 -15.38
C LEU A 311 -19.96 7.95 -16.26
N PHE A 312 -19.48 8.10 -17.50
CA PHE A 312 -20.06 9.05 -18.45
C PHE A 312 -21.50 8.69 -18.79
N ILE A 313 -21.78 7.42 -19.13
CA ILE A 313 -23.12 6.94 -19.47
C ILE A 313 -24.09 7.14 -18.30
N ASN A 314 -23.65 6.89 -17.07
CA ASN A 314 -24.45 6.96 -15.87
C ASN A 314 -24.41 8.35 -15.18
N SER A 315 -23.70 9.32 -15.75
CA SER A 315 -23.50 10.63 -15.12
C SER A 315 -24.79 11.37 -14.79
N PRO A 316 -25.85 11.35 -15.62
CA PRO A 316 -27.11 12.01 -15.28
C PRO A 316 -27.78 11.43 -14.02
N SER A 317 -27.65 10.10 -13.82
CA SER A 317 -28.24 9.39 -12.67
C SER A 317 -27.43 9.55 -11.38
N ASN A 318 -26.12 9.76 -11.51
CA ASN A 318 -25.17 9.83 -10.38
C ASN A 318 -24.89 11.26 -9.91
N GLY A 319 -25.51 12.28 -10.51
CA GLY A 319 -25.30 13.69 -10.18
C GLY A 319 -23.87 14.20 -10.49
N LEU A 320 -23.14 13.50 -11.37
CA LEU A 320 -21.80 13.92 -11.79
C LEU A 320 -21.90 15.03 -12.83
N THR A 321 -21.26 16.16 -12.55
CA THR A 321 -21.19 17.27 -13.50
C THR A 321 -20.12 17.03 -14.57
N PRO A 322 -20.25 17.63 -15.78
CA PRO A 322 -19.22 17.55 -16.82
C PRO A 322 -17.82 17.97 -16.35
N GLU A 323 -17.73 18.93 -15.44
CA GLU A 323 -16.48 19.41 -14.87
C GLU A 323 -15.78 18.33 -14.02
N ILE A 324 -16.55 17.59 -13.21
CA ILE A 324 -16.02 16.47 -12.41
C ILE A 324 -15.50 15.36 -13.31
N LEU A 325 -16.27 15.03 -14.36
CA LEU A 325 -15.86 14.04 -15.38
C LEU A 325 -14.59 14.51 -16.11
N GLY A 326 -14.55 15.75 -16.58
CA GLY A 326 -13.38 16.33 -17.26
C GLY A 326 -12.12 16.29 -16.39
N ASN A 327 -12.22 16.64 -15.11
CA ASN A 327 -11.09 16.56 -14.18
C ASN A 327 -10.63 15.11 -13.93
N THR A 328 -11.57 14.16 -13.89
CA THR A 328 -11.25 12.73 -13.77
C THR A 328 -10.51 12.23 -15.01
N TYR A 329 -10.98 12.60 -16.20
CA TYR A 329 -10.34 12.25 -17.47
C TYR A 329 -8.94 12.84 -17.59
N ARG A 330 -8.77 14.11 -17.19
CA ARG A 330 -7.46 14.76 -17.16
C ARG A 330 -6.46 13.94 -16.34
N LYS A 331 -6.80 13.59 -15.11
CA LYS A 331 -5.91 12.81 -14.24
C LYS A 331 -5.54 11.47 -14.86
N HIS A 332 -6.48 10.83 -15.54
CA HIS A 332 -6.23 9.56 -16.21
C HIS A 332 -5.31 9.72 -17.43
N LEU A 333 -5.54 10.73 -18.23
CA LEU A 333 -4.68 11.05 -19.39
C LEU A 333 -3.24 11.36 -18.95
N GLU A 334 -3.05 12.12 -17.85
CA GLU A 334 -1.73 12.38 -17.28
C GLU A 334 -1.00 11.08 -16.93
N VAL A 335 -1.70 10.13 -16.29
CA VAL A 335 -1.13 8.80 -15.96
C VAL A 335 -0.70 8.04 -17.20
N LEU A 336 -1.55 8.01 -18.25
CA LEU A 336 -1.24 7.30 -19.51
C LEU A 336 -0.02 7.92 -20.21
N ILE A 337 0.09 9.24 -20.24
CA ILE A 337 1.22 9.93 -20.86
C ILE A 337 2.52 9.65 -20.11
N HIS A 338 2.50 9.68 -18.77
CA HIS A 338 3.67 9.30 -17.97
C HIS A 338 4.09 7.86 -18.23
N ARG A 339 3.14 6.93 -18.30
CA ARG A 339 3.42 5.53 -18.60
C ARG A 339 4.05 5.32 -19.99
N ILE A 340 3.55 6.02 -21.03
CA ILE A 340 4.18 6.02 -22.35
C ILE A 340 5.60 6.58 -22.28
N ALA A 341 5.81 7.69 -21.58
CA ALA A 341 7.13 8.30 -21.44
C ALA A 341 8.13 7.36 -20.73
N GLU A 342 7.70 6.64 -19.71
CA GLU A 342 8.49 5.61 -19.02
C GLU A 342 8.85 4.47 -19.97
N LEU A 343 7.89 3.91 -20.70
CA LEU A 343 8.11 2.82 -21.66
C LEU A 343 9.04 3.23 -22.81
N LEU A 344 8.94 4.47 -23.26
CA LEU A 344 9.80 5.01 -24.30
C LEU A 344 11.14 5.56 -23.76
N MET A 345 11.41 5.41 -22.46
CA MET A 345 12.63 5.90 -21.78
C MET A 345 12.86 7.41 -21.96
N ILE A 346 11.79 8.19 -22.07
CA ILE A 346 11.82 9.64 -22.21
C ILE A 346 11.53 10.23 -20.83
N GLY A 347 12.57 10.70 -20.16
CA GLY A 347 12.62 11.53 -18.96
C GLY A 347 11.37 11.58 -18.05
N ALA A 348 11.16 10.56 -17.22
CA ALA A 348 9.96 10.40 -16.38
C ALA A 348 9.77 11.45 -15.27
N LYS A 349 10.65 12.47 -15.16
CA LYS A 349 10.60 13.50 -14.09
C LYS A 349 10.03 14.85 -14.54
N ASP A 350 9.69 15.00 -15.81
CA ASP A 350 9.13 16.24 -16.33
C ASP A 350 7.61 16.33 -16.09
N ASP A 351 7.10 17.54 -16.10
CA ASP A 351 5.65 17.74 -16.09
C ASP A 351 5.02 17.20 -17.38
N THR A 352 3.74 16.87 -17.33
CA THR A 352 3.00 16.27 -18.46
C THR A 352 3.09 17.11 -19.72
N LYS A 353 3.16 18.44 -19.61
CA LYS A 353 3.26 19.35 -20.75
C LYS A 353 4.61 19.19 -21.47
N ASN A 354 5.70 19.12 -20.72
CA ASN A 354 7.04 18.90 -21.27
C ASN A 354 7.15 17.51 -21.88
N LEU A 355 6.62 16.46 -21.23
CA LEU A 355 6.59 15.10 -21.77
C LEU A 355 5.85 15.04 -23.09
N ILE A 356 4.66 15.61 -23.20
CA ILE A 356 3.90 15.64 -24.46
C ILE A 356 4.68 16.39 -25.54
N SER A 357 5.33 17.50 -25.20
CA SER A 357 6.15 18.27 -26.14
C SER A 357 7.32 17.45 -26.68
N VAL A 358 8.05 16.75 -25.81
CA VAL A 358 9.16 15.87 -26.19
C VAL A 358 8.66 14.73 -27.06
N LEU A 359 7.59 14.04 -26.64
CA LEU A 359 6.98 12.94 -27.39
C LEU A 359 6.54 13.38 -28.79
N SER A 360 5.93 14.57 -28.91
CA SER A 360 5.45 15.10 -30.20
C SER A 360 6.56 15.51 -31.16
N THR A 361 7.71 15.91 -30.65
CA THR A 361 8.87 16.36 -31.45
C THR A 361 9.87 15.25 -31.75
N THR A 362 9.81 14.13 -31.03
CA THR A 362 10.73 13.00 -31.20
C THR A 362 10.36 12.21 -32.47
N ASP A 363 11.30 12.03 -33.36
CA ASP A 363 11.10 11.25 -34.61
C ASP A 363 11.39 9.76 -34.44
N TYR A 364 12.14 9.40 -33.43
CA TYR A 364 12.58 8.02 -33.15
C TYR A 364 12.35 7.63 -31.72
N PHE A 365 11.72 6.47 -31.51
CA PHE A 365 11.53 5.87 -30.21
C PHE A 365 12.38 4.61 -30.06
N TYR A 366 12.71 4.23 -28.84
CA TYR A 366 13.42 2.98 -28.56
C TYR A 366 12.63 1.73 -28.99
N PHE A 367 11.31 1.83 -28.98
CA PHE A 367 10.39 0.77 -29.41
C PHE A 367 9.49 1.30 -30.52
N ASN A 368 9.06 0.41 -31.41
CA ASN A 368 7.99 0.70 -32.35
C ASN A 368 6.68 0.04 -31.90
N GLU A 369 5.58 0.34 -32.60
CA GLU A 369 4.23 -0.20 -32.32
C GLU A 369 4.12 -1.74 -32.34
N GLN A 370 5.13 -2.46 -32.82
CA GLN A 370 5.20 -3.92 -32.82
C GLN A 370 6.13 -4.46 -31.76
N GLY A 371 6.51 -3.64 -30.74
CA GLY A 371 7.43 -4.04 -29.69
C GLY A 371 8.88 -4.26 -30.16
N LYS A 372 9.19 -3.99 -31.44
CA LYS A 372 10.57 -4.09 -31.95
C LYS A 372 11.38 -2.90 -31.47
N ASN A 373 12.39 -3.16 -30.67
CA ASN A 373 13.33 -2.16 -30.19
C ASN A 373 14.39 -1.80 -31.24
N VAL A 374 15.15 -0.73 -30.98
CA VAL A 374 16.26 -0.29 -31.83
C VAL A 374 17.29 -1.39 -32.04
N TYR A 375 17.50 -2.27 -31.05
CA TYR A 375 18.40 -3.40 -31.15
C TYR A 375 17.96 -4.40 -32.25
N SER A 376 16.66 -4.69 -32.35
CA SER A 376 16.10 -5.52 -33.43
C SER A 376 16.33 -4.88 -34.81
N LEU A 377 16.19 -3.55 -34.90
CA LEU A 377 16.52 -2.82 -36.13
C LEU A 377 18.00 -2.93 -36.50
N ILE A 378 18.89 -2.80 -35.53
CA ILE A 378 20.33 -2.94 -35.72
C ILE A 378 20.66 -4.35 -36.21
N LYS A 379 20.13 -5.41 -35.56
CA LYS A 379 20.30 -6.80 -36.01
C LYS A 379 19.81 -7.02 -37.44
N ASP A 380 18.64 -6.47 -37.78
CA ASP A 380 18.13 -6.53 -39.18
C ASP A 380 19.10 -5.85 -40.17
N ILE A 381 19.71 -4.73 -39.77
CA ILE A 381 20.70 -4.02 -40.61
C ILE A 381 21.99 -4.83 -40.71
N GLU A 382 22.51 -5.37 -39.63
CA GLU A 382 23.71 -6.23 -39.60
C GLU A 382 23.53 -7.43 -40.54
N SER A 383 22.41 -8.14 -40.41
CA SER A 383 22.06 -9.26 -41.28
C SER A 383 22.03 -8.86 -42.78
N ILE A 384 21.51 -7.67 -43.08
CA ILE A 384 21.51 -7.17 -44.49
C ILE A 384 22.93 -6.89 -44.95
N VAL A 385 23.78 -6.32 -44.10
CA VAL A 385 25.17 -6.04 -44.45
C VAL A 385 25.95 -7.32 -44.69
N GLU A 386 25.72 -8.35 -43.87
CA GLU A 386 26.45 -9.62 -43.93
C GLU A 386 26.04 -10.51 -45.11
N TYR A 387 24.74 -10.60 -45.39
CA TYR A 387 24.23 -11.59 -46.34
C TYR A 387 23.72 -11.00 -47.67
N ALA A 388 23.65 -9.66 -47.86
CA ALA A 388 23.16 -9.07 -49.06
C ALA A 388 24.29 -8.78 -50.09
N LYS A 389 23.99 -8.92 -51.39
CA LYS A 389 24.91 -8.45 -52.45
C LYS A 389 25.21 -6.96 -52.26
N PHE A 390 26.44 -6.54 -52.42
CA PHE A 390 26.92 -5.17 -52.18
C PHE A 390 26.04 -4.09 -52.85
N THR A 391 25.61 -4.31 -54.09
CA THR A 391 24.74 -3.39 -54.81
C THR A 391 23.34 -3.21 -54.21
N CYS A 392 22.90 -4.17 -53.39
CA CYS A 392 21.56 -4.18 -52.76
C CYS A 392 21.54 -3.75 -51.29
N ILE A 393 22.69 -3.56 -50.66
CA ILE A 393 22.79 -3.27 -49.23
C ILE A 393 22.08 -1.95 -48.89
N LYS A 394 22.46 -0.86 -49.53
CA LYS A 394 21.92 0.48 -49.26
C LYS A 394 20.39 0.57 -49.47
N PRO A 395 19.80 0.06 -50.55
CA PRO A 395 18.36 0.03 -50.73
C PRO A 395 17.63 -0.79 -49.65
N LYS A 396 18.17 -1.97 -49.26
CA LYS A 396 17.58 -2.84 -48.25
C LYS A 396 17.60 -2.20 -46.88
N ILE A 397 18.72 -1.60 -46.46
CA ILE A 397 18.84 -0.87 -45.21
C ILE A 397 17.86 0.30 -45.19
N ARG A 398 17.83 1.11 -46.27
CA ARG A 398 16.87 2.24 -46.38
C ARG A 398 15.43 1.76 -46.21
N LYS A 399 15.05 0.65 -46.87
CA LYS A 399 13.72 0.06 -46.73
C LYS A 399 13.39 -0.35 -45.30
N LYS A 400 14.35 -0.93 -44.57
CA LYS A 400 14.13 -1.31 -43.16
C LYS A 400 13.97 -0.10 -42.24
N ILE A 401 14.79 0.93 -42.42
CA ILE A 401 14.68 2.20 -41.69
C ILE A 401 13.33 2.86 -41.98
N GLU A 402 12.92 2.93 -43.25
CA GLU A 402 11.60 3.50 -43.58
C GLU A 402 10.44 2.69 -42.96
N GLN A 403 10.52 1.37 -42.97
CA GLN A 403 9.52 0.52 -42.32
C GLN A 403 9.46 0.78 -40.81
N TYR A 404 10.60 1.00 -40.15
CA TYR A 404 10.64 1.35 -38.75
C TYR A 404 10.01 2.72 -38.48
N LYS A 405 10.33 3.73 -39.27
CA LYS A 405 9.74 5.07 -39.19
C LYS A 405 8.23 5.07 -39.40
N THR A 406 7.77 4.36 -40.45
CA THR A 406 6.34 4.32 -40.83
C THR A 406 5.49 3.73 -39.68
N ARG A 407 6.04 2.77 -38.91
CA ARG A 407 5.34 2.13 -37.80
C ARG A 407 5.13 3.04 -36.61
N ASN A 408 5.87 4.14 -36.46
CA ASN A 408 5.70 5.12 -35.40
C ASN A 408 4.71 6.25 -35.71
N ILE A 409 4.15 6.27 -36.94
CA ILE A 409 3.23 7.34 -37.39
C ILE A 409 1.93 7.31 -36.58
N ILE A 410 1.37 6.13 -36.29
CA ILE A 410 0.11 5.98 -35.56
C ILE A 410 0.30 6.49 -34.14
N MET A 411 1.38 6.06 -33.44
CA MET A 411 1.69 6.52 -32.09
C MET A 411 1.91 8.04 -32.06
N LYS A 412 2.60 8.60 -33.06
CA LYS A 412 2.82 10.03 -33.19
C LYS A 412 1.51 10.81 -33.37
N SER A 413 0.57 10.26 -34.16
CA SER A 413 -0.78 10.82 -34.31
C SER A 413 -1.52 10.87 -32.95
N VAL A 414 -1.56 9.75 -32.22
CA VAL A 414 -2.22 9.65 -30.91
C VAL A 414 -1.60 10.62 -29.90
N ILE A 415 -0.27 10.80 -29.92
CA ILE A 415 0.42 11.76 -29.06
C ILE A 415 0.08 13.20 -29.43
N ASN A 416 0.03 13.52 -30.73
CA ASN A 416 -0.35 14.86 -31.20
C ASN A 416 -1.81 15.18 -30.85
N ASP A 417 -2.70 14.21 -30.97
CA ASP A 417 -4.10 14.34 -30.55
C ASP A 417 -4.17 14.57 -29.03
N SER A 418 -3.35 13.87 -28.26
CA SER A 418 -3.25 14.10 -26.81
C SER A 418 -2.82 15.54 -26.46
N GLN A 419 -1.92 16.13 -27.26
CA GLN A 419 -1.50 17.53 -27.09
C GLN A 419 -2.66 18.50 -27.38
N LEU A 420 -3.43 18.22 -28.43
CA LEU A 420 -4.60 19.01 -28.79
C LEU A 420 -5.65 18.98 -27.69
N TYR A 421 -6.00 17.78 -27.21
CA TYR A 421 -7.00 17.59 -26.15
C TYR A 421 -6.56 18.15 -24.80
N GLN A 422 -5.27 18.07 -24.47
CA GLN A 422 -4.74 18.72 -23.27
C GLN A 422 -5.00 20.22 -23.31
N LYS A 423 -4.73 20.88 -24.43
CA LYS A 423 -4.92 22.31 -24.59
C LYS A 423 -6.39 22.74 -24.61
N LEU A 424 -7.24 21.98 -25.28
CA LEU A 424 -8.64 22.35 -25.52
C LEU A 424 -9.55 21.98 -24.35
N LEU A 425 -9.34 20.81 -23.73
CA LEU A 425 -10.26 20.26 -22.74
C LEU A 425 -9.72 20.32 -21.31
N LEU A 426 -8.42 20.14 -21.11
CA LEU A 426 -7.89 19.92 -19.78
C LEU A 426 -7.24 21.17 -19.17
N HIS A 427 -6.76 22.10 -19.98
CA HIS A 427 -6.18 23.37 -19.52
C HIS A 427 -7.19 24.35 -18.91
N PRO A 428 -8.40 24.51 -19.44
CA PRO A 428 -9.38 25.43 -18.87
C PRO A 428 -9.79 25.12 -17.43
N LEU A 429 -9.71 23.83 -17.02
CA LEU A 429 -10.05 23.40 -15.65
C LEU A 429 -8.96 23.72 -14.60
N SER A 430 -7.72 23.95 -15.03
CA SER A 430 -6.60 24.11 -14.10
C SER A 430 -6.32 25.58 -13.74
N HIS A 431 -6.84 26.51 -14.51
CA HIS A 431 -6.68 27.95 -14.27
C HIS A 431 -8.03 28.55 -13.90
N ILE A 432 -8.19 28.88 -12.64
CA ILE A 432 -9.31 29.65 -12.07
C ILE A 432 -9.31 31.04 -12.71
N SER A 433 -9.83 31.16 -13.91
CA SER A 433 -10.47 32.36 -14.37
C SER A 433 -11.97 32.12 -14.11
N GLY A 434 -12.62 32.93 -13.31
CA GLY A 434 -13.99 32.73 -12.82
C GLY A 434 -15.09 32.54 -13.89
N GLN A 435 -14.78 31.85 -14.97
CA GLN A 435 -15.70 31.42 -16.02
C GLN A 435 -15.97 29.93 -15.84
N MET A 436 -17.25 29.59 -15.70
CA MET A 436 -17.72 28.21 -15.75
C MET A 436 -17.37 27.62 -17.12
N VAL A 437 -16.44 26.65 -17.12
CA VAL A 437 -16.14 25.88 -18.32
C VAL A 437 -17.13 24.71 -18.39
N THR A 438 -18.00 24.73 -19.37
CA THR A 438 -18.93 23.65 -19.67
C THR A 438 -18.38 22.79 -20.79
N TYR A 439 -18.30 21.47 -20.56
CA TYR A 439 -17.94 20.51 -21.59
C TYR A 439 -19.19 19.97 -22.28
N THR A 440 -19.11 19.79 -23.57
CA THR A 440 -20.11 19.07 -24.32
C THR A 440 -19.92 17.55 -24.17
N SER A 441 -21.01 16.79 -24.25
CA SER A 441 -20.95 15.32 -24.25
C SER A 441 -20.03 14.78 -25.34
N LYS A 442 -19.96 15.46 -26.50
CA LYS A 442 -19.11 15.10 -27.63
C LYS A 442 -17.63 15.24 -27.26
N GLU A 443 -17.22 16.32 -26.60
CA GLU A 443 -15.84 16.55 -26.16
C GLU A 443 -15.38 15.49 -25.15
N LEU A 444 -16.24 15.13 -24.21
CA LEU A 444 -15.94 14.10 -23.24
C LEU A 444 -15.81 12.72 -23.86
N LEU A 445 -16.67 12.36 -24.84
CA LEU A 445 -16.56 11.12 -25.62
C LEU A 445 -15.26 11.06 -26.43
N MET A 446 -14.88 12.15 -27.11
CA MET A 446 -13.63 12.22 -27.86
C MET A 446 -12.41 12.04 -26.97
N CYS A 447 -12.44 12.54 -25.73
CA CYS A 447 -11.38 12.28 -24.75
C CYS A 447 -11.29 10.80 -24.34
N LEU A 448 -12.43 10.13 -24.15
CA LEU A 448 -12.46 8.70 -23.87
C LEU A 448 -11.88 7.86 -25.00
N ASP A 449 -12.27 8.16 -26.24
CA ASP A 449 -11.76 7.48 -27.45
C ASP A 449 -10.23 7.66 -27.58
N LEU A 450 -9.72 8.88 -27.30
CA LEU A 450 -8.29 9.12 -27.26
C LEU A 450 -7.58 8.29 -26.21
N MET A 451 -8.11 8.25 -24.99
CA MET A 451 -7.52 7.47 -23.89
C MET A 451 -7.54 5.96 -24.20
N GLU A 452 -8.59 5.44 -24.83
CA GLU A 452 -8.64 4.05 -25.28
C GLU A 452 -7.54 3.76 -26.33
N ASN A 453 -7.31 4.67 -27.26
CA ASN A 453 -6.23 4.54 -28.23
C ASN A 453 -4.83 4.57 -27.58
N LEU A 454 -4.64 5.43 -26.57
CA LEU A 454 -3.40 5.47 -25.78
C LEU A 454 -3.19 4.18 -24.98
N GLU A 455 -4.23 3.67 -24.32
CA GLU A 455 -4.14 2.42 -23.56
C GLU A 455 -3.85 1.22 -24.49
N ALA A 456 -4.46 1.17 -25.67
CA ALA A 456 -4.16 0.16 -26.66
C ALA A 456 -2.72 0.24 -27.17
N ALA A 457 -2.18 1.46 -27.36
CA ALA A 457 -0.79 1.65 -27.76
C ALA A 457 0.18 1.21 -26.64
N ILE A 458 -0.13 1.52 -25.37
CA ILE A 458 0.64 1.08 -24.19
C ILE A 458 0.66 -0.45 -24.12
N SER A 459 -0.50 -1.09 -24.20
CA SER A 459 -0.62 -2.55 -24.14
C SER A 459 0.23 -3.25 -25.21
N LYS A 460 0.28 -2.71 -26.41
CA LYS A 460 1.15 -3.24 -27.49
C LYS A 460 2.64 -3.08 -27.20
N LEU A 461 3.04 -2.05 -26.45
CA LEU A 461 4.42 -1.86 -26.04
C LEU A 461 4.81 -2.77 -24.86
N GLU A 462 3.84 -3.14 -24.03
CA GLU A 462 4.02 -4.01 -22.85
C GLU A 462 3.93 -5.51 -23.18
N GLU A 463 3.36 -5.88 -24.33
CA GLU A 463 3.34 -7.27 -24.75
C GLU A 463 4.79 -7.78 -24.87
N PRO A 464 5.16 -8.86 -24.16
CA PRO A 464 6.49 -9.42 -24.29
C PRO A 464 6.67 -9.88 -25.75
N THR A 465 7.59 -9.26 -26.44
CA THR A 465 8.12 -9.84 -27.68
C THR A 465 8.62 -11.23 -27.33
N ASP A 466 8.10 -12.26 -27.99
CA ASP A 466 8.57 -13.63 -27.84
C ASP A 466 10.10 -13.68 -27.83
N VAL A 467 10.68 -13.81 -26.64
CA VAL A 467 12.13 -13.97 -26.41
C VAL A 467 12.58 -15.41 -26.75
N THR A 468 11.67 -16.21 -27.28
CA THR A 468 11.93 -17.62 -27.65
C THR A 468 12.72 -17.82 -28.95
N THR A 469 13.25 -16.73 -29.52
CA THR A 469 14.20 -16.81 -30.66
C THR A 469 15.43 -15.91 -30.44
N LEU A 470 16.11 -16.13 -29.32
CA LEU A 470 17.50 -15.72 -29.13
C LEU A 470 18.38 -16.96 -29.10
#